data_85d9994cfaa7ccdb415761e8a4468537
#
_entry.id   85d9994cfaa7ccdb415761e8a4468537
#
_cell.length_a   1.000
_cell.length_b   1.000
_cell.length_c   1.000
_cell.angle_alpha   90.00
_cell.angle_beta   90.00
_cell.angle_gamma   90.00
#
_symmetry.space_group_name_H-M   'P 1'
#
loop_
_entity.id
_entity.type
_entity.pdbx_description
1 polymer ?
#
loop_
_entity_poly.entity_id
_entity_poly.type
_entity_poly.pdbx_seq_one_letter_code
_entity_poly.pdbx_strand_id
1 'polypeptide(L)'
;MAEVSTLKLPIDSPARDAALDTTRSLIVQAPAGSGKTELLIRRMLRLLAQVSRPEEILAITFTRKAAAEMQARILAALHGAQSAPPAEPHRLENWHLARQALAQDQRHGWRLLENPNRLNICTIDSFNGRLVRRLPLAAGLAFNARLADQSEPAYHDAARELLDSLNDAVPWADALEQLLLHLDNDFDRAERLFVELLKIRDQWLPHLYLEEGEQLRHHLERCLTELIDERLADAARTLRNLPDTLWPLVRFAVDQLHLAQIDSPILPLLSSPLPPPAEHSALPAWQALTQLLLTGEGEWRKRIDRNQGFPPASDARDPQQKSLLSERKAQMGQLLASLADDGASREALLEIRGLPRHGYSDQHWALLQALIALLKPLAALLKLVFQRRNEIDHNEV
;
A
#
# COMPACT_ATOMS: atom_id res chain seq x y z
N MET A 1 -15.29 -19.14 -58.27
CA MET A 1 -15.37 -17.85 -57.57
C MET A 1 -15.22 -18.15 -56.09
N ALA A 2 -14.05 -17.92 -55.51
CA ALA A 2 -13.80 -18.13 -54.08
C ALA A 2 -14.24 -16.85 -53.37
N GLU A 3 -15.14 -16.98 -52.38
CA GLU A 3 -15.57 -15.92 -51.50
C GLU A 3 -14.35 -15.37 -50.73
N VAL A 4 -14.02 -14.12 -51.00
CA VAL A 4 -13.07 -13.36 -50.18
C VAL A 4 -13.77 -13.08 -48.83
N SER A 5 -13.48 -13.91 -47.82
CA SER A 5 -13.91 -13.67 -46.47
C SER A 5 -13.32 -12.32 -46.03
N THR A 6 -14.15 -11.32 -45.99
CA THR A 6 -13.80 -10.00 -45.39
C THR A 6 -13.57 -10.19 -43.90
N LEU A 7 -12.30 -10.35 -43.49
CA LEU A 7 -11.90 -10.32 -42.10
C LEU A 7 -12.36 -8.98 -41.51
N LYS A 8 -13.37 -9.03 -40.60
CA LYS A 8 -13.79 -7.87 -39.82
C LYS A 8 -12.61 -7.41 -38.94
N LEU A 9 -12.09 -6.23 -39.26
CA LEU A 9 -11.12 -5.57 -38.38
C LEU A 9 -11.71 -5.42 -36.96
N PRO A 10 -10.90 -5.58 -35.89
CA PRO A 10 -11.35 -5.32 -34.54
C PRO A 10 -11.99 -3.92 -34.42
N ILE A 11 -13.01 -3.79 -33.57
CA ILE A 11 -13.73 -2.52 -33.36
C ILE A 11 -12.78 -1.39 -32.89
N ASP A 12 -11.68 -1.74 -32.22
CA ASP A 12 -10.66 -0.83 -31.68
C ASP A 12 -9.50 -0.55 -32.66
N SER A 13 -9.61 -0.98 -33.95
CA SER A 13 -8.57 -0.77 -34.97
C SER A 13 -8.13 0.69 -35.11
N PRO A 14 -9.03 1.69 -35.17
CA PRO A 14 -8.60 3.09 -35.27
C PRO A 14 -7.82 3.59 -34.05
N ALA A 15 -8.16 3.09 -32.84
CA ALA A 15 -7.44 3.42 -31.63
C ALA A 15 -6.04 2.79 -31.60
N ARG A 16 -5.90 1.56 -32.15
CA ARG A 16 -4.59 0.90 -32.28
C ARG A 16 -3.70 1.62 -33.28
N ASP A 17 -4.25 2.07 -34.41
CA ASP A 17 -3.51 2.84 -35.40
C ASP A 17 -3.05 4.19 -34.84
N ALA A 18 -3.90 4.88 -34.10
CA ALA A 18 -3.54 6.10 -33.38
C ALA A 18 -2.44 5.86 -32.35
N ALA A 19 -2.45 4.70 -31.68
CA ALA A 19 -1.42 4.33 -30.69
C ALA A 19 -0.04 4.03 -31.33
N LEU A 20 0.03 3.84 -32.63
CA LEU A 20 1.29 3.71 -33.38
C LEU A 20 1.89 5.05 -33.80
N ASP A 21 1.19 6.17 -33.60
CA ASP A 21 1.75 7.51 -33.85
C ASP A 21 2.88 7.83 -32.86
N THR A 22 4.12 7.79 -33.36
CA THR A 22 5.36 8.01 -32.58
C THR A 22 5.62 9.47 -32.24
N THR A 23 4.85 10.41 -32.80
CA THR A 23 4.99 11.85 -32.54
C THR A 23 4.23 12.30 -31.30
N ARG A 24 3.40 11.44 -30.73
CA ARG A 24 2.51 11.75 -29.59
C ARG A 24 2.77 10.86 -28.39
N SER A 25 2.62 11.43 -27.20
CA SER A 25 2.55 10.67 -25.95
C SER A 25 1.15 10.08 -25.79
N LEU A 26 1.06 8.81 -25.38
CA LEU A 26 -0.19 8.06 -25.33
C LEU A 26 -0.27 7.23 -24.04
N ILE A 27 -1.46 7.13 -23.49
CA ILE A 27 -1.81 6.17 -22.42
C ILE A 27 -2.73 5.12 -23.04
N VAL A 28 -2.36 3.85 -22.92
CA VAL A 28 -3.15 2.71 -23.41
C VAL A 28 -3.79 2.00 -22.23
N GLN A 29 -5.11 2.16 -22.09
CA GLN A 29 -5.91 1.47 -21.10
C GLN A 29 -6.71 0.36 -21.79
N ALA A 30 -6.49 -0.88 -21.37
CA ALA A 30 -7.16 -2.03 -21.96
C ALA A 30 -7.12 -3.24 -21.00
N PRO A 31 -8.14 -4.14 -21.02
CA PRO A 31 -8.20 -5.31 -20.15
C PRO A 31 -7.06 -6.31 -20.45
N ALA A 32 -6.88 -7.28 -19.56
CA ALA A 32 -5.92 -8.37 -19.78
C ALA A 32 -6.30 -9.17 -21.06
N GLY A 33 -5.30 -9.63 -21.80
CA GLY A 33 -5.53 -10.38 -23.04
C GLY A 33 -5.90 -9.55 -24.27
N SER A 34 -6.06 -8.23 -24.17
CA SER A 34 -6.46 -7.34 -25.26
C SER A 34 -5.38 -7.06 -26.32
N GLY A 35 -4.19 -7.66 -26.21
CA GLY A 35 -3.08 -7.44 -27.15
C GLY A 35 -2.22 -6.21 -26.86
N LYS A 36 -2.21 -5.65 -25.64
CA LYS A 36 -1.34 -4.51 -25.26
C LYS A 36 0.13 -4.73 -25.60
N THR A 37 0.66 -5.91 -25.30
CA THR A 37 2.06 -6.26 -25.59
C THR A 37 2.34 -6.24 -27.09
N GLU A 38 1.41 -6.72 -27.90
CA GLU A 38 1.54 -6.70 -29.36
C GLU A 38 1.59 -5.26 -29.90
N LEU A 39 0.74 -4.38 -29.37
CA LEU A 39 0.74 -2.96 -29.72
C LEU A 39 2.08 -2.29 -29.36
N LEU A 40 2.64 -2.59 -28.20
CA LEU A 40 3.95 -2.07 -27.78
C LEU A 40 5.09 -2.58 -28.69
N ILE A 41 5.04 -3.84 -29.11
CA ILE A 41 6.01 -4.40 -30.05
C ILE A 41 5.93 -3.68 -31.40
N ARG A 42 4.73 -3.47 -31.95
CA ARG A 42 4.53 -2.72 -33.19
C ARG A 42 5.05 -1.29 -33.07
N ARG A 43 4.74 -0.61 -31.99
CA ARG A 43 5.25 0.75 -31.71
C ARG A 43 6.77 0.77 -31.64
N MET A 44 7.39 -0.21 -31.00
CA MET A 44 8.85 -0.31 -30.91
C MET A 44 9.49 -0.58 -32.28
N LEU A 45 8.93 -1.46 -33.10
CA LEU A 45 9.39 -1.69 -34.47
C LEU A 45 9.30 -0.42 -35.32
N ARG A 46 8.22 0.35 -35.17
CA ARG A 46 8.05 1.63 -35.87
C ARG A 46 9.06 2.68 -35.42
N LEU A 47 9.36 2.75 -34.10
CA LEU A 47 10.41 3.61 -33.57
C LEU A 47 11.80 3.21 -34.08
N LEU A 48 12.11 1.92 -34.12
CA LEU A 48 13.38 1.40 -34.66
C LEU A 48 13.59 1.81 -36.15
N ALA A 49 12.53 1.95 -36.93
CA ALA A 49 12.60 2.42 -38.30
C ALA A 49 12.94 3.93 -38.42
N GLN A 50 12.88 4.70 -37.33
CA GLN A 50 13.00 6.16 -37.36
C GLN A 50 14.26 6.69 -36.64
N VAL A 51 14.80 5.97 -35.64
CA VAL A 51 15.93 6.40 -34.82
C VAL A 51 17.28 6.18 -35.50
N SER A 52 18.31 6.91 -35.09
CA SER A 52 19.69 6.73 -35.56
C SER A 52 20.44 5.64 -34.78
N ARG A 53 20.06 5.40 -33.54
CA ARG A 53 20.62 4.36 -32.65
C ARG A 53 19.51 3.65 -31.89
N PRO A 54 19.53 2.32 -31.81
CA PRO A 54 18.47 1.56 -31.11
C PRO A 54 18.40 1.89 -29.61
N GLU A 55 19.50 2.34 -29.01
CA GLU A 55 19.59 2.74 -27.61
C GLU A 55 18.77 4.01 -27.29
N GLU A 56 18.33 4.78 -28.29
CA GLU A 56 17.45 5.94 -28.14
C GLU A 56 16.02 5.54 -27.71
N ILE A 57 15.66 4.25 -27.90
CA ILE A 57 14.38 3.71 -27.48
C ILE A 57 14.56 2.99 -26.16
N LEU A 58 13.86 3.43 -25.13
CA LEU A 58 13.85 2.79 -23.83
C LEU A 58 12.48 2.13 -23.59
N ALA A 59 12.46 0.80 -23.42
CA ALA A 59 11.28 0.06 -23.01
C ALA A 59 11.47 -0.47 -21.58
N ILE A 60 10.58 -0.07 -20.67
CA ILE A 60 10.64 -0.46 -19.26
C ILE A 60 9.49 -1.41 -18.96
N THR A 61 9.80 -2.50 -18.25
CA THR A 61 8.83 -3.48 -17.75
C THR A 61 8.99 -3.67 -16.26
N PHE A 62 8.00 -4.26 -15.62
CA PHE A 62 8.08 -4.55 -14.18
C PHE A 62 8.93 -5.80 -13.87
N THR A 63 8.92 -6.82 -14.73
CA THR A 63 9.61 -8.09 -14.47
C THR A 63 10.68 -8.41 -15.50
N ARG A 64 11.74 -9.09 -15.08
CA ARG A 64 12.80 -9.60 -15.98
C ARG A 64 12.21 -10.54 -17.06
N LYS A 65 11.20 -11.36 -16.68
CA LYS A 65 10.51 -12.25 -17.61
C LYS A 65 9.79 -11.48 -18.72
N ALA A 66 9.08 -10.41 -18.38
CA ALA A 66 8.38 -9.57 -19.36
C ALA A 66 9.37 -8.85 -20.29
N ALA A 67 10.50 -8.38 -19.77
CA ALA A 67 11.57 -7.79 -20.60
C ALA A 67 12.14 -8.80 -21.60
N ALA A 68 12.48 -10.00 -21.15
CA ALA A 68 12.99 -11.07 -22.01
C ALA A 68 11.96 -11.52 -23.05
N GLU A 69 10.68 -11.63 -22.68
CA GLU A 69 9.60 -11.95 -23.61
C GLU A 69 9.43 -10.89 -24.70
N MET A 70 9.43 -9.61 -24.31
CA MET A 70 9.34 -8.50 -25.26
C MET A 70 10.53 -8.51 -26.23
N GLN A 71 11.75 -8.69 -25.73
CA GLN A 71 12.94 -8.78 -26.55
C GLN A 71 12.85 -9.95 -27.54
N ALA A 72 12.49 -11.14 -27.06
CA ALA A 72 12.34 -12.34 -27.89
C ALA A 72 11.33 -12.14 -29.02
N ARG A 73 10.18 -11.50 -28.73
CA ARG A 73 9.13 -11.22 -29.75
C ARG A 73 9.60 -10.21 -30.79
N ILE A 74 10.35 -9.18 -30.42
CA ILE A 74 10.91 -8.21 -31.37
C ILE A 74 11.95 -8.89 -32.27
N LEU A 75 12.84 -9.69 -31.71
CA LEU A 75 13.82 -10.44 -32.49
C LEU A 75 13.14 -11.46 -33.43
N ALA A 76 12.09 -12.15 -32.97
CA ALA A 76 11.30 -13.04 -33.82
C ALA A 76 10.64 -12.31 -34.99
N ALA A 77 10.11 -11.09 -34.77
CA ALA A 77 9.53 -10.26 -35.80
C ALA A 77 10.59 -9.83 -36.83
N LEU A 78 11.79 -9.40 -36.38
CA LEU A 78 12.92 -9.04 -37.23
C LEU A 78 13.42 -10.25 -38.04
N HIS A 79 13.54 -11.43 -37.43
CA HIS A 79 13.90 -12.67 -38.10
C HIS A 79 12.87 -13.04 -39.19
N GLY A 80 11.56 -13.00 -38.82
CA GLY A 80 10.48 -13.29 -39.79
C GLY A 80 10.45 -12.35 -40.99
N ALA A 81 10.88 -11.10 -40.79
CA ALA A 81 10.93 -10.10 -41.85
C ALA A 81 12.09 -10.30 -42.86
N GLN A 82 13.04 -11.20 -42.58
CA GLN A 82 14.06 -11.62 -43.55
C GLN A 82 13.49 -12.54 -44.65
N SER A 83 12.36 -13.20 -44.37
CA SER A 83 11.67 -14.13 -45.28
C SER A 83 10.61 -13.43 -46.10
N ALA A 84 9.97 -14.18 -47.04
CA ALA A 84 8.86 -13.70 -47.81
C ALA A 84 7.67 -13.22 -46.92
N PRO A 85 6.87 -12.25 -47.40
CA PRO A 85 5.73 -11.75 -46.66
C PRO A 85 4.73 -12.86 -46.34
N PRO A 86 4.16 -12.88 -45.10
CA PRO A 86 3.15 -13.87 -44.75
C PRO A 86 1.85 -13.67 -45.54
N ALA A 87 1.13 -14.77 -45.77
CA ALA A 87 -0.14 -14.72 -46.46
C ALA A 87 -1.29 -14.13 -45.59
N GLU A 88 -1.13 -14.19 -44.25
CA GLU A 88 -2.16 -13.74 -43.31
C GLU A 88 -2.12 -12.22 -43.12
N PRO A 89 -3.23 -11.50 -43.39
CA PRO A 89 -3.27 -10.03 -43.35
C PRO A 89 -2.85 -9.43 -42.02
N HIS A 90 -3.20 -10.09 -40.90
CA HIS A 90 -2.87 -9.60 -39.57
C HIS A 90 -1.37 -9.69 -39.21
N ARG A 91 -0.61 -10.58 -39.91
CA ARG A 91 0.84 -10.71 -39.78
C ARG A 91 1.60 -9.80 -40.74
N LEU A 92 0.96 -9.42 -41.82
CA LEU A 92 1.56 -8.63 -42.88
C LEU A 92 1.96 -7.24 -42.39
N GLU A 93 1.16 -6.61 -41.55
CA GLU A 93 1.47 -5.31 -40.94
C GLU A 93 2.72 -5.37 -40.07
N ASN A 94 2.81 -6.37 -39.18
CA ASN A 94 3.99 -6.60 -38.36
C ASN A 94 5.25 -6.86 -39.20
N TRP A 95 5.08 -7.62 -40.26
CA TRP A 95 6.15 -7.91 -41.22
C TRP A 95 6.66 -6.62 -41.88
N HIS A 96 5.77 -5.71 -42.33
CA HIS A 96 6.15 -4.43 -42.93
C HIS A 96 6.90 -3.54 -41.91
N LEU A 97 6.43 -3.43 -40.67
CA LEU A 97 7.12 -2.66 -39.63
C LEU A 97 8.50 -3.23 -39.33
N ALA A 98 8.60 -4.55 -39.21
CA ALA A 98 9.87 -5.23 -38.95
C ALA A 98 10.84 -5.09 -40.13
N ARG A 99 10.32 -5.10 -41.40
CA ARG A 99 11.11 -4.89 -42.58
C ARG A 99 11.70 -3.47 -42.68
N GLN A 100 10.91 -2.45 -42.26
CA GLN A 100 11.39 -1.07 -42.18
C GLN A 100 12.48 -0.94 -41.09
N ALA A 101 12.29 -1.57 -39.92
CA ALA A 101 13.29 -1.61 -38.87
C ALA A 101 14.61 -2.30 -39.32
N LEU A 102 14.51 -3.41 -40.08
CA LEU A 102 15.69 -4.07 -40.67
C LEU A 102 16.41 -3.21 -41.69
N ALA A 103 15.68 -2.45 -42.50
CA ALA A 103 16.29 -1.52 -43.46
C ALA A 103 17.10 -0.42 -42.74
N GLN A 104 16.58 0.06 -41.60
CA GLN A 104 17.29 1.03 -40.73
C GLN A 104 18.49 0.38 -40.03
N ASP A 105 18.34 -0.86 -39.53
CA ASP A 105 19.43 -1.67 -38.96
C ASP A 105 20.59 -1.83 -39.94
N GLN A 106 20.29 -2.17 -41.21
CA GLN A 106 21.29 -2.29 -42.28
C GLN A 106 21.96 -0.95 -42.59
N ARG A 107 21.15 0.13 -42.71
CA ARG A 107 21.63 1.48 -43.02
C ARG A 107 22.67 1.96 -41.99
N HIS A 108 22.45 1.66 -40.71
CA HIS A 108 23.27 2.13 -39.60
C HIS A 108 24.22 1.06 -39.06
N GLY A 109 24.21 -0.16 -39.57
CA GLY A 109 25.08 -1.25 -39.18
C GLY A 109 24.88 -1.70 -37.73
N TRP A 110 23.66 -1.67 -37.21
CA TRP A 110 23.40 -2.02 -35.82
C TRP A 110 23.60 -3.50 -35.50
N ARG A 111 23.23 -4.37 -36.43
CA ARG A 111 23.29 -5.83 -36.30
C ARG A 111 22.49 -6.33 -35.11
N LEU A 112 21.23 -5.93 -35.00
CA LEU A 112 20.37 -6.24 -33.85
C LEU A 112 20.16 -7.73 -33.63
N LEU A 113 20.12 -8.53 -34.69
CA LEU A 113 19.97 -9.97 -34.59
C LEU A 113 21.23 -10.66 -34.02
N GLU A 114 22.40 -10.09 -34.24
CA GLU A 114 23.68 -10.56 -33.68
C GLU A 114 23.93 -9.94 -32.29
N ASN A 115 23.45 -8.72 -32.07
CA ASN A 115 23.67 -7.92 -30.86
C ASN A 115 22.34 -7.48 -30.21
N PRO A 116 21.50 -8.42 -29.71
CA PRO A 116 20.17 -8.11 -29.16
C PRO A 116 20.22 -7.21 -27.92
N ASN A 117 21.35 -7.14 -27.23
CA ASN A 117 21.55 -6.29 -26.04
C ASN A 117 21.53 -4.77 -26.36
N ARG A 118 21.60 -4.40 -27.65
CA ARG A 118 21.42 -3.03 -28.09
C ARG A 118 19.96 -2.57 -28.01
N LEU A 119 19.01 -3.49 -27.96
CA LEU A 119 17.63 -3.20 -27.62
C LEU A 119 17.56 -2.86 -26.12
N ASN A 120 17.28 -1.60 -25.82
CA ASN A 120 17.26 -1.10 -24.44
C ASN A 120 15.94 -1.47 -23.74
N ILE A 121 15.71 -2.77 -23.55
CA ILE A 121 14.53 -3.34 -22.88
C ILE A 121 14.96 -3.86 -21.52
N CYS A 122 14.42 -3.31 -20.45
CA CYS A 122 14.88 -3.64 -19.10
C CYS A 122 13.76 -3.43 -18.05
N THR A 123 13.99 -3.91 -16.84
CA THR A 123 13.18 -3.53 -15.68
C THR A 123 13.58 -2.14 -15.18
N ILE A 124 12.68 -1.52 -14.40
CA ILE A 124 12.94 -0.22 -13.77
C ILE A 124 14.22 -0.29 -12.89
N ASP A 125 14.39 -1.37 -12.12
CA ASP A 125 15.56 -1.58 -11.26
C ASP A 125 16.85 -1.72 -12.09
N SER A 126 16.79 -2.46 -13.22
CA SER A 126 17.94 -2.60 -14.12
C SER A 126 18.32 -1.27 -14.78
N PHE A 127 17.32 -0.42 -15.03
CA PHE A 127 17.55 0.92 -15.56
C PHE A 127 18.20 1.82 -14.50
N ASN A 128 17.63 1.87 -13.29
CA ASN A 128 18.16 2.62 -12.17
C ASN A 128 19.58 2.18 -11.83
N GLY A 129 19.82 0.89 -11.69
CA GLY A 129 21.16 0.35 -11.45
C GLY A 129 22.19 0.71 -12.54
N ARG A 130 21.77 0.91 -13.80
CA ARG A 130 22.66 1.44 -14.85
C ARG A 130 22.95 2.92 -14.68
N LEU A 131 21.97 3.72 -14.25
CA LEU A 131 22.17 5.15 -13.96
C LEU A 131 23.14 5.35 -12.81
N VAL A 132 22.95 4.62 -11.72
CA VAL A 132 23.82 4.65 -10.54
C VAL A 132 25.27 4.30 -10.91
N ARG A 133 25.50 3.25 -11.70
CA ARG A 133 26.85 2.87 -12.16
C ARG A 133 27.49 3.91 -13.09
N ARG A 134 26.70 4.75 -13.74
CA ARG A 134 27.22 5.86 -14.56
C ARG A 134 27.57 7.11 -13.75
N LEU A 135 26.95 7.28 -12.58
CA LEU A 135 27.09 8.43 -11.71
C LEU A 135 27.43 8.03 -10.26
N PRO A 136 28.46 7.21 -10.01
CA PRO A 136 28.73 6.61 -8.71
C PRO A 136 29.03 7.67 -7.63
N LEU A 137 29.69 8.76 -7.99
CA LEU A 137 30.01 9.86 -7.05
C LEU A 137 28.74 10.62 -6.63
N ALA A 138 27.82 10.86 -7.54
CA ALA A 138 26.56 11.52 -7.25
C ALA A 138 25.62 10.62 -6.41
N ALA A 139 25.66 9.31 -6.63
CA ALA A 139 24.88 8.34 -5.87
C ALA A 139 25.49 8.03 -4.48
N GLY A 140 26.74 8.44 -4.20
CA GLY A 140 27.41 8.16 -2.92
C GLY A 140 27.64 6.67 -2.65
N LEU A 141 27.67 5.84 -3.70
CA LEU A 141 27.77 4.38 -3.62
C LEU A 141 29.17 3.90 -4.03
N ALA A 142 29.54 2.70 -3.58
CA ALA A 142 30.76 2.05 -4.02
C ALA A 142 30.72 1.75 -5.53
N PHE A 143 31.86 1.89 -6.21
CA PHE A 143 31.97 1.81 -7.68
C PHE A 143 31.45 0.50 -8.31
N ASN A 144 31.41 -0.61 -7.53
CA ASN A 144 31.02 -1.94 -7.98
C ASN A 144 29.90 -2.56 -7.14
N ALA A 145 29.09 -1.77 -6.43
CA ALA A 145 28.02 -2.30 -5.61
C ALA A 145 27.06 -3.16 -6.45
N ARG A 146 26.78 -4.37 -5.97
CA ARG A 146 25.85 -5.31 -6.60
C ARG A 146 24.50 -5.16 -5.94
N LEU A 147 23.43 -5.25 -6.75
CA LEU A 147 22.09 -5.34 -6.20
C LEU A 147 21.96 -6.68 -5.49
N ALA A 148 21.65 -6.65 -4.20
CA ALA A 148 21.46 -7.84 -3.39
C ALA A 148 20.17 -8.57 -3.82
N ASP A 149 20.27 -9.89 -4.03
CA ASP A 149 19.09 -10.72 -4.29
C ASP A 149 18.21 -10.86 -3.03
N GLN A 150 18.84 -10.80 -1.84
CA GLN A 150 18.21 -10.80 -0.53
C GLN A 150 18.92 -9.75 0.35
N SER A 151 18.22 -8.67 0.67
CA SER A 151 18.78 -7.57 1.47
C SER A 151 18.57 -7.75 2.99
N GLU A 152 17.69 -8.66 3.40
CA GLU A 152 17.32 -8.88 4.79
C GLU A 152 18.53 -9.21 5.71
N PRO A 153 19.52 -10.02 5.31
CA PRO A 153 20.73 -10.23 6.13
C PRO A 153 21.50 -8.94 6.44
N ALA A 154 21.51 -7.96 5.52
CA ALA A 154 22.14 -6.67 5.77
C ALA A 154 21.35 -5.82 6.77
N TYR A 155 20.02 -5.93 6.77
CA TYR A 155 19.17 -5.25 7.75
C TYR A 155 19.39 -5.81 9.14
N HIS A 156 19.52 -7.13 9.29
CA HIS A 156 19.85 -7.79 10.55
C HIS A 156 21.22 -7.35 11.08
N ASP A 157 22.25 -7.30 10.23
CA ASP A 157 23.57 -6.81 10.63
C ASP A 157 23.51 -5.37 11.13
N ALA A 158 22.83 -4.47 10.40
CA ALA A 158 22.69 -3.07 10.80
C ALA A 158 21.91 -2.91 12.12
N ALA A 159 20.85 -3.69 12.29
CA ALA A 159 20.06 -3.69 13.53
C ALA A 159 20.88 -4.18 14.72
N ARG A 160 21.67 -5.25 14.58
CA ARG A 160 22.55 -5.76 15.61
C ARG A 160 23.66 -4.79 15.96
N GLU A 161 24.31 -4.16 14.97
CA GLU A 161 25.33 -3.14 15.22
C GLU A 161 24.76 -1.95 16.01
N LEU A 162 23.51 -1.55 15.75
CA LEU A 162 22.84 -0.53 16.54
C LEU A 162 22.61 -1.00 17.98
N LEU A 163 22.14 -2.23 18.18
CA LEU A 163 21.92 -2.83 19.50
C LEU A 163 23.23 -3.02 20.27
N ASP A 164 24.28 -3.47 19.61
CA ASP A 164 25.61 -3.66 20.22
C ASP A 164 26.22 -2.33 20.71
N SER A 165 25.81 -1.20 20.14
CA SER A 165 26.27 0.13 20.54
C SER A 165 25.67 0.64 21.87
N LEU A 166 24.82 -0.14 22.55
CA LEU A 166 24.14 0.26 23.79
C LEU A 166 25.09 0.73 24.89
N ASN A 167 26.26 0.07 25.01
CA ASN A 167 27.25 0.39 26.05
C ASN A 167 28.33 1.36 25.57
N ASP A 168 28.24 1.83 24.33
CA ASP A 168 29.19 2.76 23.75
C ASP A 168 28.83 4.21 24.10
N ALA A 169 29.81 5.09 24.12
CA ALA A 169 29.59 6.53 24.29
C ALA A 169 29.09 7.17 22.98
N VAL A 170 27.86 6.81 22.55
CA VAL A 170 27.23 7.29 21.33
C VAL A 170 26.04 8.20 21.66
N PRO A 171 25.74 9.19 20.77
CA PRO A 171 24.67 10.16 21.04
C PRO A 171 23.26 9.56 21.17
N TRP A 172 23.04 8.34 20.71
CA TRP A 172 21.74 7.64 20.71
C TRP A 172 21.62 6.57 21.80
N ALA A 173 22.62 6.43 22.70
CA ALA A 173 22.60 5.40 23.75
C ALA A 173 21.36 5.51 24.65
N ASP A 174 21.03 6.72 25.13
CA ASP A 174 19.85 6.96 25.98
C ASP A 174 18.54 6.60 25.29
N ALA A 175 18.43 6.91 24.00
CA ALA A 175 17.25 6.57 23.19
C ALA A 175 17.10 5.05 23.00
N LEU A 176 18.23 4.36 22.82
CA LEU A 176 18.26 2.89 22.70
C LEU A 176 17.90 2.23 24.02
N GLU A 177 18.43 2.71 25.14
CA GLU A 177 18.05 2.23 26.47
C GLU A 177 16.57 2.42 26.74
N GLN A 178 16.01 3.60 26.45
CA GLN A 178 14.58 3.88 26.63
C GLN A 178 13.70 2.94 25.80
N LEU A 179 14.06 2.66 24.55
CA LEU A 179 13.34 1.70 23.70
C LEU A 179 13.42 0.29 24.26
N LEU A 180 14.60 -0.17 24.66
CA LEU A 180 14.80 -1.52 25.23
C LEU A 180 14.04 -1.71 26.53
N LEU A 181 14.03 -0.71 27.42
CA LEU A 181 13.24 -0.75 28.66
C LEU A 181 11.74 -0.90 28.35
N HIS A 182 11.24 -0.21 27.32
CA HIS A 182 9.85 -0.36 26.89
C HIS A 182 9.55 -1.76 26.31
N LEU A 183 10.53 -2.39 25.70
CA LEU A 183 10.42 -3.74 25.15
C LEU A 183 10.79 -4.84 26.16
N ASP A 184 10.85 -4.53 27.46
CA ASP A 184 11.25 -5.46 28.53
C ASP A 184 12.64 -6.10 28.30
N ASN A 185 13.55 -5.38 27.66
CA ASN A 185 14.88 -5.84 27.24
C ASN A 185 14.84 -7.05 26.28
N ASP A 186 13.78 -7.20 25.50
CA ASP A 186 13.68 -8.19 24.42
C ASP A 186 14.45 -7.71 23.19
N PHE A 187 15.73 -8.08 23.10
CA PHE A 187 16.62 -7.73 21.99
C PHE A 187 16.14 -8.29 20.64
N ASP A 188 15.57 -9.49 20.63
CA ASP A 188 15.04 -10.10 19.40
C ASP A 188 13.84 -9.32 18.86
N ARG A 189 13.01 -8.79 19.78
CA ARG A 189 11.89 -7.93 19.40
C ARG A 189 12.37 -6.58 18.86
N ALA A 190 13.39 -6.00 19.47
CA ALA A 190 14.01 -4.76 19.01
C ALA A 190 14.67 -4.94 17.63
N GLU A 191 15.42 -6.04 17.43
CA GLU A 191 16.03 -6.38 16.14
C GLU A 191 14.96 -6.50 15.05
N ARG A 192 13.89 -7.26 15.28
CA ARG A 192 12.76 -7.38 14.33
C ARG A 192 12.13 -6.03 14.00
N LEU A 193 11.90 -5.18 15.00
CA LEU A 193 11.38 -3.82 14.79
C LEU A 193 12.28 -3.00 13.85
N PHE A 194 13.59 -2.99 14.08
CA PHE A 194 14.54 -2.26 13.26
C PHE A 194 14.62 -2.82 11.84
N VAL A 195 14.59 -4.14 11.67
CA VAL A 195 14.55 -4.78 10.36
C VAL A 195 13.30 -4.37 9.58
N GLU A 196 12.11 -4.39 10.20
CA GLU A 196 10.88 -3.95 9.53
C GLU A 196 10.92 -2.45 9.17
N LEU A 197 11.47 -1.60 10.04
CA LEU A 197 11.66 -0.19 9.73
C LEU A 197 12.62 0.03 8.57
N LEU A 198 13.71 -0.74 8.47
CA LEU A 198 14.64 -0.67 7.35
C LEU A 198 14.02 -1.12 6.02
N LYS A 199 13.10 -2.08 6.04
CA LYS A 199 12.36 -2.52 4.84
C LYS A 199 11.55 -1.40 4.18
N ILE A 200 11.03 -0.48 4.98
CA ILE A 200 10.18 0.63 4.53
C ILE A 200 10.88 2.00 4.68
N ARG A 201 12.20 2.03 4.70
CA ARG A 201 12.96 3.26 4.96
C ARG A 201 12.75 4.36 3.93
N ASP A 202 12.40 4.00 2.71
CA ASP A 202 12.01 4.93 1.65
C ASP A 202 10.82 5.80 2.04
N GLN A 203 9.93 5.31 2.91
CA GLN A 203 8.74 6.02 3.36
C GLN A 203 9.07 7.05 4.46
N TRP A 204 9.99 6.77 5.37
CA TRP A 204 10.27 7.65 6.51
C TRP A 204 11.56 8.47 6.38
N LEU A 205 12.56 7.99 5.63
CA LEU A 205 13.87 8.66 5.52
C LEU A 205 13.78 10.11 4.99
N PRO A 206 12.96 10.44 3.97
CA PRO A 206 12.80 11.82 3.51
C PRO A 206 12.25 12.78 4.56
N HIS A 207 11.49 12.25 5.53
CA HIS A 207 10.81 13.05 6.55
C HIS A 207 11.66 13.32 7.80
N LEU A 208 12.74 12.55 8.02
CA LEU A 208 13.61 12.69 9.21
C LEU A 208 14.36 14.03 9.33
N TYR A 209 14.36 14.83 8.27
CA TYR A 209 15.10 16.08 8.21
C TYR A 209 14.20 17.34 8.15
N LEU A 210 12.87 17.16 8.21
CA LEU A 210 11.93 18.23 7.95
C LEU A 210 11.55 19.01 9.22
N GLU A 211 11.30 18.33 10.33
CA GLU A 211 10.82 18.92 11.56
C GLU A 211 11.38 18.19 12.79
N GLU A 212 11.53 18.88 13.93
CA GLU A 212 12.03 18.29 15.20
C GLU A 212 11.19 18.76 16.40
N GLY A 213 11.22 17.99 17.48
CA GLY A 213 10.61 18.34 18.78
C GLY A 213 9.09 18.51 18.71
N GLU A 214 8.58 19.59 19.32
CA GLU A 214 7.15 19.87 19.43
C GLU A 214 6.48 20.16 18.07
N GLN A 215 7.20 20.68 17.11
CA GLN A 215 6.67 20.92 15.77
C GLN A 215 6.35 19.60 15.07
N LEU A 216 7.23 18.61 15.20
CA LEU A 216 7.00 17.25 14.70
C LEU A 216 5.82 16.58 15.41
N ARG A 217 5.68 16.74 16.75
CA ARG A 217 4.52 16.23 17.50
C ARG A 217 3.22 16.79 16.94
N HIS A 218 3.11 18.11 16.81
CA HIS A 218 1.92 18.77 16.26
C HIS A 218 1.63 18.35 14.83
N HIS A 219 2.67 18.17 14.02
CA HIS A 219 2.50 17.69 12.65
C HIS A 219 1.91 16.28 12.62
N LEU A 220 2.48 15.35 13.37
CA LEU A 220 2.03 13.95 13.43
C LEU A 220 0.62 13.82 14.05
N GLU A 221 0.33 14.57 15.11
CA GLU A 221 -1.01 14.60 15.72
C GLU A 221 -2.06 15.17 14.76
N ARG A 222 -1.72 16.18 13.96
CA ARG A 222 -2.58 16.69 12.91
C ARG A 222 -2.82 15.64 11.81
N CYS A 223 -1.78 14.98 11.31
CA CYS A 223 -1.92 13.90 10.32
C CYS A 223 -2.80 12.77 10.84
N LEU A 224 -2.65 12.38 12.12
CA LEU A 224 -3.52 11.39 12.77
C LEU A 224 -4.98 11.87 12.82
N THR A 225 -5.20 13.13 13.18
CA THR A 225 -6.52 13.74 13.24
C THR A 225 -7.21 13.71 11.86
N GLU A 226 -6.50 14.16 10.82
CA GLU A 226 -7.00 14.15 9.44
C GLU A 226 -7.33 12.72 8.97
N LEU A 227 -6.46 11.76 9.26
CA LEU A 227 -6.69 10.34 8.94
C LEU A 227 -7.94 9.80 9.65
N ILE A 228 -8.09 10.09 10.95
CA ILE A 228 -9.24 9.63 11.74
C ILE A 228 -10.53 10.26 11.21
N ASP A 229 -10.53 11.57 10.92
CA ASP A 229 -11.69 12.28 10.38
C ASP A 229 -12.11 11.69 9.04
N GLU A 230 -11.16 11.42 8.14
CA GLU A 230 -11.43 10.76 6.85
C GLU A 230 -12.05 9.37 7.02
N ARG A 231 -11.44 8.53 7.86
CA ARG A 231 -11.93 7.17 8.12
C ARG A 231 -13.30 7.14 8.80
N LEU A 232 -13.54 8.05 9.75
CA LEU A 232 -14.85 8.19 10.38
C LEU A 232 -15.91 8.68 9.39
N ALA A 233 -15.56 9.60 8.47
CA ALA A 233 -16.48 10.05 7.44
C ALA A 233 -16.87 8.92 6.48
N ASP A 234 -15.91 8.07 6.09
CA ASP A 234 -16.14 6.91 5.24
C ASP A 234 -17.03 5.88 5.93
N ALA A 235 -16.70 5.53 7.16
CA ALA A 235 -17.48 4.59 7.98
C ALA A 235 -18.91 5.13 8.25
N ALA A 236 -19.03 6.41 8.60
CA ALA A 236 -20.35 7.03 8.84
C ALA A 236 -21.23 7.02 7.60
N ARG A 237 -20.67 7.12 6.38
CA ARG A 237 -21.45 6.97 5.13
C ARG A 237 -22.05 5.57 4.99
N THR A 238 -21.28 4.54 5.28
CA THR A 238 -21.74 3.14 5.26
C THR A 238 -22.79 2.90 6.36
N LEU A 239 -22.54 3.42 7.56
CA LEU A 239 -23.40 3.23 8.73
C LEU A 239 -24.70 4.05 8.71
N ARG A 240 -24.89 4.94 7.71
CA ARG A 240 -26.20 5.60 7.48
C ARG A 240 -27.32 4.61 7.16
N ASN A 241 -26.99 3.42 6.71
CA ASN A 241 -27.95 2.36 6.41
C ASN A 241 -28.43 1.61 7.66
N LEU A 242 -27.85 1.87 8.83
CA LEU A 242 -28.33 1.29 10.08
C LEU A 242 -29.74 1.80 10.40
N PRO A 243 -30.62 0.94 10.90
CA PRO A 243 -32.03 1.32 11.20
C PRO A 243 -32.07 2.43 12.25
N ASP A 244 -32.93 3.44 12.03
CA ASP A 244 -33.12 4.56 12.97
C ASP A 244 -33.56 4.09 14.36
N THR A 245 -34.18 2.92 14.44
CA THR A 245 -34.59 2.27 15.71
C THR A 245 -33.41 1.91 16.61
N LEU A 246 -32.19 1.89 16.07
CA LEU A 246 -30.95 1.64 16.83
C LEU A 246 -30.70 2.73 17.88
N TRP A 247 -30.86 4.00 17.51
CA TRP A 247 -30.44 5.11 18.35
C TRP A 247 -31.19 5.24 19.69
N PRO A 248 -32.52 5.07 19.73
CA PRO A 248 -33.25 4.98 21.00
C PRO A 248 -32.81 3.81 21.89
N LEU A 249 -32.40 2.68 21.29
CA LEU A 249 -31.91 1.52 22.02
C LEU A 249 -30.49 1.74 22.58
N VAL A 250 -29.65 2.42 21.80
CA VAL A 250 -28.29 2.83 22.24
C VAL A 250 -28.44 3.80 23.44
N ARG A 251 -29.30 4.83 23.33
CA ARG A 251 -29.55 5.77 24.45
C ARG A 251 -30.02 5.03 25.69
N PHE A 252 -31.02 4.17 25.54
CA PHE A 252 -31.53 3.34 26.65
C PHE A 252 -30.40 2.54 27.32
N ALA A 253 -29.56 1.86 26.53
CA ALA A 253 -28.47 1.03 27.04
C ALA A 253 -27.47 1.85 27.90
N VAL A 254 -27.07 3.01 27.41
CA VAL A 254 -26.11 3.88 28.10
C VAL A 254 -26.75 4.47 29.38
N ASP A 255 -28.00 4.90 29.33
CA ASP A 255 -28.69 5.41 30.50
C ASP A 255 -28.82 4.34 31.60
N GLN A 256 -29.09 3.07 31.23
CA GLN A 256 -29.15 1.97 32.23
C GLN A 256 -27.78 1.68 32.85
N LEU A 257 -26.67 1.73 32.08
CA LEU A 257 -25.33 1.57 32.60
C LEU A 257 -24.94 2.70 33.56
N HIS A 258 -25.26 3.93 33.18
CA HIS A 258 -25.04 5.11 34.01
C HIS A 258 -25.83 5.06 35.32
N LEU A 259 -27.11 4.76 35.26
CA LEU A 259 -27.99 4.63 36.45
C LEU A 259 -27.54 3.50 37.38
N ALA A 260 -27.00 2.41 36.83
CA ALA A 260 -26.49 1.29 37.60
C ALA A 260 -25.03 1.50 38.09
N GLN A 261 -24.40 2.63 37.75
CA GLN A 261 -23.01 2.95 38.06
C GLN A 261 -22.03 1.84 37.61
N ILE A 262 -22.33 1.21 36.47
CA ILE A 262 -21.47 0.19 35.87
C ILE A 262 -20.40 0.90 35.03
N ASP A 263 -19.13 0.70 35.36
CA ASP A 263 -18.03 1.11 34.51
C ASP A 263 -18.03 0.25 33.24
N SER A 264 -18.17 0.91 32.09
CA SER A 264 -18.35 0.23 30.81
C SER A 264 -17.70 1.03 29.69
N PRO A 265 -17.02 0.36 28.74
CA PRO A 265 -16.45 1.01 27.53
C PRO A 265 -17.53 1.63 26.61
N ILE A 266 -18.80 1.44 26.89
CA ILE A 266 -19.94 1.99 26.14
C ILE A 266 -20.34 3.40 26.64
N LEU A 267 -19.91 3.80 27.85
CA LEU A 267 -20.25 5.09 28.47
C LEU A 267 -19.88 6.34 27.66
N PRO A 268 -18.86 6.37 26.80
CA PRO A 268 -18.61 7.52 25.92
C PRO A 268 -19.82 7.96 25.05
N LEU A 269 -20.74 7.05 24.77
CA LEU A 269 -21.99 7.39 24.06
C LEU A 269 -22.95 8.26 24.87
N LEU A 270 -22.78 8.35 26.20
CA LEU A 270 -23.66 9.15 27.07
C LEU A 270 -23.58 10.65 26.73
N SER A 271 -22.37 11.14 26.51
CA SER A 271 -22.07 12.54 26.23
C SER A 271 -22.07 12.88 24.73
N SER A 272 -22.24 11.89 23.86
CA SER A 272 -22.25 12.09 22.42
C SER A 272 -23.67 12.27 21.86
N PRO A 273 -23.84 13.11 20.81
CA PRO A 273 -25.01 13.03 19.95
C PRO A 273 -25.18 11.61 19.38
N LEU A 274 -26.40 11.23 19.00
CA LEU A 274 -26.69 9.95 18.34
C LEU A 274 -27.43 10.18 17.04
N PRO A 275 -26.90 9.75 15.90
CA PRO A 275 -25.58 9.11 15.69
C PRO A 275 -24.40 10.04 16.07
N PRO A 276 -23.23 9.46 16.45
CA PRO A 276 -22.05 10.29 16.72
C PRO A 276 -21.61 11.06 15.45
N PRO A 277 -21.08 12.29 15.57
CA PRO A 277 -20.55 13.03 14.44
C PRO A 277 -19.29 12.34 13.85
N ALA A 278 -19.04 12.55 12.56
CA ALA A 278 -17.90 11.97 11.87
C ALA A 278 -16.64 12.84 12.05
N GLU A 279 -16.22 13.01 13.29
CA GLU A 279 -15.10 13.83 13.71
C GLU A 279 -14.25 13.06 14.74
N HIS A 280 -12.93 13.27 14.77
CA HIS A 280 -12.01 12.61 15.68
C HIS A 280 -12.41 12.73 17.16
N SER A 281 -13.03 13.85 17.54
CA SER A 281 -13.54 14.09 18.89
C SER A 281 -14.60 13.07 19.31
N ALA A 282 -15.36 12.50 18.37
CA ALA A 282 -16.37 11.49 18.58
C ALA A 282 -15.83 10.05 18.42
N LEU A 283 -14.55 9.84 18.14
CA LEU A 283 -13.96 8.51 18.02
C LEU A 283 -14.27 7.61 19.23
N PRO A 284 -14.16 8.07 20.49
CA PRO A 284 -14.53 7.23 21.64
C PRO A 284 -16.00 6.77 21.61
N ALA A 285 -16.92 7.60 21.12
CA ALA A 285 -18.32 7.24 21.01
C ALA A 285 -18.54 6.21 19.87
N TRP A 286 -17.88 6.34 18.75
CA TRP A 286 -17.90 5.36 17.68
C TRP A 286 -17.31 4.01 18.10
N GLN A 287 -16.20 4.01 18.83
CA GLN A 287 -15.61 2.80 19.40
C GLN A 287 -16.53 2.16 20.43
N ALA A 288 -17.19 2.96 21.25
CA ALA A 288 -18.20 2.50 22.19
C ALA A 288 -19.42 1.86 21.49
N LEU A 289 -19.88 2.44 20.37
CA LEU A 289 -20.93 1.84 19.54
C LEU A 289 -20.49 0.46 19.00
N THR A 290 -19.25 0.35 18.54
CA THR A 290 -18.68 -0.92 18.09
C THR A 290 -18.67 -1.96 19.20
N GLN A 291 -18.29 -1.58 20.41
CA GLN A 291 -18.30 -2.47 21.60
C GLN A 291 -19.74 -2.93 21.98
N LEU A 292 -20.73 -2.06 21.77
CA LEU A 292 -22.11 -2.41 22.01
C LEU A 292 -22.65 -3.43 21.00
N LEU A 293 -22.31 -3.26 19.71
CA LEU A 293 -22.87 -4.03 18.61
C LEU A 293 -22.09 -5.32 18.28
N LEU A 294 -20.75 -5.27 18.42
CA LEU A 294 -19.89 -6.39 18.03
C LEU A 294 -19.29 -7.12 19.25
N THR A 295 -18.94 -8.38 19.07
CA THR A 295 -18.15 -9.16 20.03
C THR A 295 -16.67 -8.79 19.97
N GLY A 296 -15.86 -9.31 20.89
CA GLY A 296 -14.39 -9.19 20.85
C GLY A 296 -13.78 -9.75 19.56
N GLU A 297 -14.39 -10.78 19.00
CA GLU A 297 -13.98 -11.44 17.75
C GLU A 297 -14.45 -10.70 16.48
N GLY A 298 -15.22 -9.62 16.65
CA GLY A 298 -15.68 -8.79 15.54
C GLY A 298 -16.96 -9.27 14.86
N GLU A 299 -17.70 -10.20 15.45
CA GLU A 299 -18.99 -10.66 14.95
C GLU A 299 -20.14 -9.88 15.60
N TRP A 300 -21.28 -9.76 14.87
CA TRP A 300 -22.49 -9.19 15.44
C TRP A 300 -22.91 -9.94 16.70
N ARG A 301 -23.27 -9.20 17.79
CA ARG A 301 -23.71 -9.84 19.01
C ARG A 301 -25.06 -10.56 18.80
N LYS A 302 -25.11 -11.81 19.20
CA LYS A 302 -26.34 -12.61 19.21
C LYS A 302 -27.11 -12.46 20.52
N ARG A 303 -26.46 -12.00 21.58
CA ARG A 303 -27.06 -11.81 22.92
C ARG A 303 -26.51 -10.54 23.53
N ILE A 304 -27.39 -9.88 24.28
CA ILE A 304 -27.07 -8.69 25.08
C ILE A 304 -27.53 -8.92 26.51
N ASP A 305 -26.83 -8.35 27.45
CA ASP A 305 -27.11 -8.48 28.86
C ASP A 305 -26.87 -7.17 29.63
N ARG A 306 -26.75 -7.25 30.94
CA ARG A 306 -26.55 -6.11 31.82
C ARG A 306 -25.25 -5.33 31.47
N ASN A 307 -24.22 -6.01 31.00
CA ASN A 307 -22.94 -5.35 30.66
C ASN A 307 -23.04 -4.49 29.38
N GLN A 308 -24.04 -4.76 28.52
CA GLN A 308 -24.38 -3.94 27.38
C GLN A 308 -25.56 -2.99 27.66
N GLY A 309 -25.93 -2.79 28.92
CA GLY A 309 -27.03 -1.89 29.31
C GLY A 309 -28.44 -2.46 29.14
N PHE A 310 -28.59 -3.78 29.05
CA PHE A 310 -29.90 -4.45 28.97
C PHE A 310 -30.06 -5.41 30.15
N PRO A 311 -30.39 -4.87 31.36
CA PRO A 311 -30.56 -5.69 32.54
C PRO A 311 -31.75 -6.66 32.37
N PRO A 312 -31.74 -7.80 33.08
CA PRO A 312 -32.86 -8.73 33.05
C PRO A 312 -34.09 -8.12 33.70
N ALA A 313 -35.25 -8.60 33.27
CA ALA A 313 -36.57 -8.14 33.82
C ALA A 313 -36.73 -8.42 35.32
N SER A 314 -35.94 -9.31 35.93
CA SER A 314 -35.89 -9.56 37.37
C SER A 314 -35.34 -8.38 38.17
N ASP A 315 -34.60 -7.47 37.55
CA ASP A 315 -34.00 -6.32 38.21
C ASP A 315 -34.97 -5.12 38.32
N ALA A 316 -36.16 -5.27 37.76
CA ALA A 316 -37.19 -4.24 37.77
C ALA A 316 -37.79 -4.02 39.17
N ARG A 317 -38.04 -2.74 39.49
CA ARG A 317 -38.63 -2.31 40.76
C ARG A 317 -40.17 -2.36 40.78
N ASP A 318 -40.78 -2.29 39.59
CA ASP A 318 -42.21 -2.30 39.38
C ASP A 318 -42.62 -3.00 38.06
N PRO A 319 -43.91 -3.35 37.88
CA PRO A 319 -44.38 -4.03 36.67
C PRO A 319 -44.18 -3.25 35.37
N GLN A 320 -44.21 -1.91 35.39
CA GLN A 320 -44.05 -1.07 34.22
C GLN A 320 -42.57 -1.12 33.78
N GLN A 321 -41.65 -0.98 34.73
CA GLN A 321 -40.23 -1.13 34.46
C GLN A 321 -39.87 -2.53 33.92
N LYS A 322 -40.51 -3.59 34.48
CA LYS A 322 -40.33 -4.97 34.00
C LYS A 322 -40.73 -5.12 32.54
N SER A 323 -41.86 -4.54 32.14
CA SER A 323 -42.35 -4.56 30.75
C SER A 323 -41.34 -3.82 29.84
N LEU A 324 -40.91 -2.61 30.23
CA LEU A 324 -39.95 -1.80 29.49
C LEU A 324 -38.63 -2.50 29.26
N LEU A 325 -38.06 -3.10 30.33
CA LEU A 325 -36.77 -3.82 30.21
C LEU A 325 -36.89 -5.01 29.25
N SER A 326 -37.99 -5.78 29.35
CA SER A 326 -38.23 -6.93 28.46
C SER A 326 -38.41 -6.49 27.01
N GLU A 327 -39.17 -5.43 26.78
CA GLU A 327 -39.43 -4.89 25.45
C GLU A 327 -38.17 -4.37 24.78
N ARG A 328 -37.40 -3.52 25.47
CA ARG A 328 -36.15 -2.95 24.93
C ARG A 328 -35.10 -4.01 24.61
N LYS A 329 -34.99 -5.04 25.46
CA LYS A 329 -34.12 -6.18 25.21
C LYS A 329 -34.56 -6.98 24.00
N ALA A 330 -35.85 -7.23 23.84
CA ALA A 330 -36.41 -7.92 22.68
C ALA A 330 -36.17 -7.13 21.38
N GLN A 331 -36.46 -5.81 21.41
CA GLN A 331 -36.22 -4.91 20.27
C GLN A 331 -34.75 -4.92 19.82
N MET A 332 -33.78 -4.83 20.77
CA MET A 332 -32.35 -4.87 20.43
C MET A 332 -31.93 -6.25 19.89
N GLY A 333 -32.51 -7.33 20.44
CA GLY A 333 -32.28 -8.68 19.91
C GLY A 333 -32.77 -8.86 18.48
N GLN A 334 -33.95 -8.34 18.15
CA GLN A 334 -34.52 -8.36 16.79
C GLN A 334 -33.66 -7.51 15.82
N LEU A 335 -33.24 -6.33 16.27
CA LEU A 335 -32.37 -5.47 15.48
C LEU A 335 -31.03 -6.14 15.15
N LEU A 336 -30.35 -6.72 16.15
CA LEU A 336 -29.11 -7.45 15.94
C LEU A 336 -29.29 -8.65 15.01
N ALA A 337 -30.43 -9.34 15.10
CA ALA A 337 -30.73 -10.43 14.17
C ALA A 337 -30.92 -9.93 12.73
N SER A 338 -31.52 -8.75 12.54
CA SER A 338 -31.67 -8.16 11.19
C SER A 338 -30.34 -7.66 10.58
N LEU A 339 -29.34 -7.36 11.42
CA LEU A 339 -28.00 -6.95 10.98
C LEU A 339 -27.06 -8.13 10.75
N ALA A 340 -27.45 -9.36 11.04
CA ALA A 340 -26.57 -10.52 11.01
C ALA A 340 -25.85 -10.70 9.66
N ASP A 341 -26.51 -10.36 8.55
CA ASP A 341 -25.99 -10.47 7.19
C ASP A 341 -25.40 -9.14 6.65
N ASP A 342 -25.42 -8.06 7.44
CA ASP A 342 -24.83 -6.77 7.05
C ASP A 342 -23.32 -6.77 7.27
N GLY A 343 -22.60 -7.35 6.31
CA GLY A 343 -21.14 -7.40 6.32
C GLY A 343 -20.51 -6.02 6.16
N ALA A 344 -21.12 -5.11 5.39
CA ALA A 344 -20.56 -3.79 5.13
C ALA A 344 -20.52 -2.91 6.39
N SER A 345 -21.62 -2.85 7.13
CA SER A 345 -21.66 -2.10 8.41
C SER A 345 -20.76 -2.73 9.46
N ARG A 346 -20.66 -4.07 9.48
CA ARG A 346 -19.76 -4.78 10.40
C ARG A 346 -18.31 -4.41 10.13
N GLU A 347 -17.89 -4.41 8.88
CA GLU A 347 -16.51 -4.10 8.46
C GLU A 347 -16.17 -2.64 8.80
N ALA A 348 -17.06 -1.69 8.51
CA ALA A 348 -16.89 -0.29 8.88
C ALA A 348 -16.72 -0.09 10.41
N LEU A 349 -17.51 -0.81 11.24
CA LEU A 349 -17.35 -0.78 12.69
C LEU A 349 -16.01 -1.40 13.16
N LEU A 350 -15.52 -2.44 12.48
CA LEU A 350 -14.22 -3.03 12.77
C LEU A 350 -13.06 -2.10 12.44
N GLU A 351 -13.16 -1.39 11.32
CA GLU A 351 -12.17 -0.35 10.98
C GLU A 351 -12.12 0.74 12.05
N ILE A 352 -13.27 1.25 12.49
CA ILE A 352 -13.35 2.24 13.59
C ILE A 352 -12.69 1.71 14.88
N ARG A 353 -12.90 0.45 15.21
CA ARG A 353 -12.31 -0.16 16.40
C ARG A 353 -10.78 -0.15 16.37
N GLY A 354 -10.19 -0.28 15.17
CA GLY A 354 -8.76 -0.28 14.95
C GLY A 354 -8.13 1.11 14.88
N LEU A 355 -8.90 2.19 14.85
CA LEU A 355 -8.36 3.54 14.74
C LEU A 355 -7.58 3.93 16.01
N PRO A 356 -6.39 4.54 15.86
CA PRO A 356 -5.59 5.03 16.99
C PRO A 356 -6.25 6.26 17.64
N ARG A 357 -5.76 6.62 18.81
CA ARG A 357 -6.12 7.91 19.44
C ARG A 357 -5.53 9.07 18.61
N HIS A 358 -6.20 10.21 18.59
CA HIS A 358 -5.81 11.40 17.85
C HIS A 358 -4.59 12.15 18.40
N GLY A 359 -4.03 11.73 19.55
CA GLY A 359 -2.86 12.36 20.15
C GLY A 359 -2.01 11.36 20.92
N TYR A 360 -0.79 11.77 21.19
CA TYR A 360 0.18 11.00 21.97
C TYR A 360 0.15 11.45 23.45
N SER A 361 0.10 10.51 24.40
CA SER A 361 0.46 10.82 25.79
C SER A 361 1.95 11.19 25.84
N ASP A 362 2.36 11.93 26.86
CA ASP A 362 3.77 12.33 27.01
C ASP A 362 4.72 11.11 27.04
N GLN A 363 4.28 10.03 27.65
CA GLN A 363 5.03 8.77 27.68
C GLN A 363 5.17 8.15 26.28
N HIS A 364 4.07 8.09 25.51
CA HIS A 364 4.12 7.57 24.15
C HIS A 364 4.93 8.48 23.24
N TRP A 365 4.83 9.82 23.45
CA TRP A 365 5.61 10.77 22.69
C TRP A 365 7.12 10.62 22.96
N ALA A 366 7.53 10.50 24.23
CA ALA A 366 8.92 10.28 24.60
C ALA A 366 9.49 9.00 23.95
N LEU A 367 8.71 7.92 23.93
CA LEU A 367 9.11 6.67 23.26
C LEU A 367 9.24 6.85 21.75
N LEU A 368 8.30 7.55 21.12
CA LEU A 368 8.35 7.82 19.68
C LEU A 368 9.55 8.70 19.32
N GLN A 369 9.87 9.71 20.16
CA GLN A 369 11.07 10.52 19.99
C GLN A 369 12.35 9.68 20.09
N ALA A 370 12.43 8.76 21.06
CA ALA A 370 13.54 7.84 21.16
C ALA A 370 13.67 6.97 19.92
N LEU A 371 12.58 6.41 19.40
CA LEU A 371 12.57 5.63 18.16
C LEU A 371 13.04 6.47 16.97
N ILE A 372 12.52 7.69 16.79
CA ILE A 372 12.91 8.60 15.71
C ILE A 372 14.41 8.95 15.80
N ALA A 373 14.94 9.16 17.00
CA ALA A 373 16.37 9.42 17.18
C ALA A 373 17.26 8.24 16.74
N LEU A 374 16.75 7.01 16.83
CA LEU A 374 17.45 5.79 16.40
C LEU A 374 17.39 5.56 14.89
N LEU A 375 16.44 6.16 14.15
CA LEU A 375 16.29 5.92 12.72
C LEU A 375 17.49 6.44 11.91
N LYS A 376 18.03 7.61 12.28
CA LYS A 376 19.20 8.20 11.59
C LYS A 376 20.45 7.31 11.72
N PRO A 377 20.90 6.91 12.93
CA PRO A 377 22.03 6.00 13.08
C PRO A 377 21.76 4.61 12.46
N LEU A 378 20.54 4.09 12.54
CA LEU A 378 20.15 2.82 11.93
C LEU A 378 20.36 2.85 10.39
N ALA A 379 19.90 3.92 9.72
CA ALA A 379 20.12 4.09 8.28
C ALA A 379 21.61 4.28 7.93
N ALA A 380 22.35 4.99 8.76
CA ALA A 380 23.79 5.18 8.57
C ALA A 380 24.56 3.84 8.71
N LEU A 381 24.23 3.04 9.72
CA LEU A 381 24.81 1.71 9.91
C LEU A 381 24.49 0.78 8.73
N LEU A 382 23.24 0.79 8.23
CA LEU A 382 22.89 0.03 7.03
C LEU A 382 23.76 0.41 5.83
N LYS A 383 23.99 1.71 5.63
CA LYS A 383 24.87 2.18 4.55
C LYS A 383 26.31 1.65 4.70
N LEU A 384 26.84 1.62 5.92
CA LEU A 384 28.15 1.02 6.21
C LEU A 384 28.16 -0.49 5.97
N VAL A 385 27.10 -1.21 6.36
CA VAL A 385 26.96 -2.64 6.08
C VAL A 385 26.95 -2.90 4.58
N PHE A 386 26.19 -2.14 3.79
CA PHE A 386 26.19 -2.25 2.35
C PHE A 386 27.56 -1.99 1.73
N GLN A 387 28.28 -0.98 2.19
CA GLN A 387 29.64 -0.71 1.73
C GLN A 387 30.59 -1.89 2.01
N ARG A 388 30.54 -2.48 3.21
CA ARG A 388 31.38 -3.64 3.58
C ARG A 388 31.05 -4.90 2.79
N ARG A 389 29.75 -5.12 2.49
CA ARG A 389 29.28 -6.24 1.68
C ARG A 389 29.44 -6.00 0.17
N ASN A 390 29.74 -4.78 -0.24
CA ASN A 390 29.74 -4.33 -1.64
C ASN A 390 28.40 -4.61 -2.33
N GLU A 391 27.32 -4.42 -1.60
CA GLU A 391 25.94 -4.67 -2.01
C GLU A 391 25.10 -3.42 -1.78
N ILE A 392 23.96 -3.35 -2.45
CA ILE A 392 22.90 -2.36 -2.25
C ILE A 392 21.55 -3.04 -2.46
N ASP A 393 20.49 -2.50 -1.89
CA ASP A 393 19.14 -2.96 -2.18
C ASP A 393 18.40 -2.02 -3.14
N HIS A 394 17.13 -2.36 -3.42
CA HIS A 394 16.30 -1.58 -4.32
C HIS A 394 15.97 -0.17 -3.80
N ASN A 395 15.93 0.01 -2.48
CA ASN A 395 15.62 1.31 -1.88
C ASN A 395 16.83 2.27 -1.91
N GLU A 396 18.04 1.77 -2.15
CA GLU A 396 19.26 2.57 -2.28
C GLU A 396 19.55 2.96 -3.73
N VAL A 397 18.97 2.24 -4.69
CA VAL A 397 19.06 2.50 -6.13
C VAL A 397 18.04 3.54 -6.58
#